data_20ca33eb608c3a8a49fe38c7b7a47028
#
_entry.id   20ca33eb608c3a8a49fe38c7b7a47028
#
_cell.length_a   1.000
_cell.length_b   1.000
_cell.length_c   1.000
_cell.angle_alpha   90.00
_cell.angle_beta   90.00
_cell.angle_gamma   90.00
#
_symmetry.space_group_name_H-M   'P 1'
#
loop_
_entity.id
_entity.type
_entity.pdbx_description
1 polymer ?
#
loop_
_entity_poly.entity_id
_entity_poly.type
_entity_poly.pdbx_seq_one_letter_code
_entity_poly.pdbx_strand_id
1 'polypeptide(L)'
;NEVILKIPKHFKDLPDGKYSFGIRASGVTIDKLGFPFQIELAEISGSETFLHLNNDQIHVVGLLDAVKNFDIGETVKVSFDIEKLYAFGSDGILMSSPYSGTK
;
A
#
# COMPACT_ATOMS: atom_id res chain seq x y z
N ASN A 1 15.90 3.38 1.78
CA ASN A 1 14.67 3.02 1.05
C ASN A 1 13.43 3.63 1.66
N GLU A 2 13.36 4.96 1.63
CA GLU A 2 12.17 5.66 2.08
C GLU A 2 11.10 5.67 1.00
N VAL A 3 9.86 5.54 1.44
CA VAL A 3 8.70 5.73 0.59
C VAL A 3 8.10 7.09 0.96
N ILE A 4 8.09 8.01 0.01
CA ILE A 4 7.59 9.37 0.23
C ILE A 4 6.33 9.54 -0.60
N LEU A 5 5.22 9.85 0.06
CA LEU A 5 3.92 10.00 -0.58
C LEU A 5 3.37 11.39 -0.34
N LYS A 6 2.57 11.88 -1.28
CA LYS A 6 1.82 13.11 -1.10
C LYS A 6 0.71 12.87 -0.07
N ILE A 7 0.32 13.94 0.62
CA ILE A 7 -0.77 13.87 1.59
C ILE A 7 -2.10 13.85 0.83
N PRO A 8 -2.93 12.82 1.01
CA PRO A 8 -4.24 12.79 0.37
C PRO A 8 -5.20 13.78 1.02
N LYS A 9 -6.24 14.14 0.29
CA LYS A 9 -7.20 15.15 0.73
C LYS A 9 -7.88 14.80 2.05
N HIS A 10 -8.18 13.52 2.26
CA HIS A 10 -8.89 13.10 3.49
C HIS A 10 -8.01 13.15 4.74
N PHE A 11 -6.70 13.46 4.60
CA PHE A 11 -5.80 13.64 5.73
C PHE A 11 -5.62 15.11 6.12
N LYS A 12 -6.24 16.04 5.40
CA LYS A 12 -5.98 17.47 5.59
C LYS A 12 -6.24 17.97 7.00
N ASP A 13 -7.17 17.36 7.71
CA ASP A 13 -7.55 17.79 9.06
C ASP A 13 -6.81 17.02 10.16
N LEU A 14 -5.90 16.13 9.81
CA LEU A 14 -5.11 15.42 10.79
C LEU A 14 -4.01 16.33 11.36
N PRO A 15 -3.85 16.38 12.69
CA PRO A 15 -2.72 17.10 13.29
C PRO A 15 -1.40 16.49 12.84
N ASP A 16 -0.35 17.31 12.82
CA ASP A 16 0.99 16.78 12.57
C ASP A 16 1.35 15.77 13.64
N GLY A 17 2.04 14.72 13.24
CA GLY A 17 2.43 13.67 14.18
C GLY A 17 2.75 12.38 13.47
N LYS A 18 2.88 11.33 14.26
CA LYS A 18 3.15 9.99 13.77
C LYS A 18 1.86 9.18 13.70
N TYR A 19 1.66 8.52 12.59
CA TYR A 19 0.48 7.69 12.34
C TYR A 19 0.92 6.36 11.75
N SER A 20 0.14 5.33 11.99
CA SER A 20 0.23 4.10 11.21
C SER A 20 -0.71 4.22 10.03
N PHE A 21 -0.25 3.77 8.87
CA PHE A 21 -1.05 3.84 7.65
C PHE A 21 -1.42 2.45 7.19
N GLY A 22 -2.62 2.32 6.69
CA GLY A 22 -3.09 1.09 6.10
C GLY A 22 -3.54 1.32 4.67
N ILE A 23 -3.43 0.29 3.86
CA ILE A 23 -3.91 0.32 2.49
C ILE A 23 -4.34 -1.09 2.10
N ARG A 24 -5.46 -1.18 1.40
CA ARG A 24 -5.93 -2.46 0.86
C ARG A 24 -5.14 -2.81 -0.38
N ALA A 25 -5.07 -4.10 -0.71
CA ALA A 25 -4.33 -4.59 -1.87
C ALA A 25 -4.72 -3.88 -3.17
N SER A 26 -6.00 -3.51 -3.31
CA SER A 26 -6.47 -2.79 -4.50
C SER A 26 -5.87 -1.40 -4.67
N GLY A 27 -5.28 -0.84 -3.62
CA GLY A 27 -4.59 0.45 -3.68
C GLY A 27 -3.10 0.34 -3.93
N VAL A 28 -2.57 -0.87 -4.09
CA VAL A 28 -1.14 -1.14 -4.29
C VAL A 28 -0.96 -1.71 -5.68
N THR A 29 -0.25 -1.00 -6.53
CA THR A 29 -0.11 -1.34 -7.96
C THR A 29 1.35 -1.60 -8.30
N ILE A 30 1.61 -2.63 -9.11
CA ILE A 30 2.93 -2.86 -9.67
C ILE A 30 3.10 -1.92 -10.85
N ASP A 31 4.09 -1.05 -10.78
CA ASP A 31 4.25 0.03 -11.73
C ASP A 31 5.74 0.25 -12.00
N LYS A 32 6.06 0.72 -13.21
CA LYS A 32 7.45 0.97 -13.61
C LYS A 32 8.07 2.17 -12.92
N LEU A 33 7.24 3.09 -12.42
CA LEU A 33 7.70 4.34 -11.81
C LEU A 33 7.57 4.36 -10.29
N GLY A 34 7.23 3.24 -9.70
CA GLY A 34 6.99 3.14 -8.27
C GLY A 34 8.26 3.01 -7.44
N PHE A 35 8.07 2.69 -6.18
CA PHE A 35 9.15 2.44 -5.23
C PHE A 35 9.58 0.98 -5.29
N PRO A 36 10.87 0.67 -5.08
CA PRO A 36 11.34 -0.71 -5.13
C PRO A 36 10.90 -1.50 -3.90
N PHE A 37 10.31 -2.65 -4.13
CA PHE A 37 9.93 -3.61 -3.10
C PHE A 37 10.37 -4.99 -3.53
N GLN A 38 10.63 -5.86 -2.57
CA GLN A 38 10.95 -7.26 -2.83
C GLN A 38 9.73 -8.13 -2.61
N ILE A 39 9.60 -9.14 -3.43
CA ILE A 39 8.51 -10.11 -3.31
C ILE A 39 8.87 -11.15 -2.27
N GLU A 40 8.06 -11.26 -1.22
CA GLU A 40 8.20 -12.29 -0.20
C GLU A 40 7.39 -13.54 -0.53
N LEU A 41 6.23 -13.35 -1.13
CA LEU A 41 5.31 -14.43 -1.45
C LEU A 41 4.38 -13.97 -2.56
N ALA A 42 4.04 -14.89 -3.47
CA ALA A 42 3.03 -14.65 -4.50
C ALA A 42 1.96 -15.73 -4.37
N GLU A 43 0.71 -15.31 -4.31
CA GLU A 43 -0.44 -16.22 -4.21
C GLU A 43 -1.37 -16.00 -5.38
N ILE A 44 -1.66 -17.07 -6.12
CA ILE A 44 -2.62 -17.00 -7.22
C ILE A 44 -3.98 -17.41 -6.69
N SER A 45 -4.97 -16.56 -6.92
CA SER A 45 -6.35 -16.79 -6.50
C SER A 45 -7.27 -16.47 -7.68
N GLY A 46 -7.80 -17.52 -8.31
CA GLY A 46 -8.62 -17.33 -9.50
C GLY A 46 -7.83 -16.71 -10.62
N SER A 47 -8.25 -15.52 -11.07
CA SER A 47 -7.62 -14.79 -12.16
C SER A 47 -6.67 -13.69 -11.67
N GLU A 48 -6.35 -13.67 -10.38
CA GLU A 48 -5.57 -12.62 -9.76
C GLU A 48 -4.34 -13.18 -9.06
N THR A 49 -3.34 -12.32 -8.87
CA THR A 49 -2.16 -12.65 -8.08
C THR A 49 -2.02 -11.63 -6.97
N PHE A 50 -1.92 -12.14 -5.72
CA PHE A 50 -1.61 -11.31 -4.56
C PHE A 50 -0.11 -11.40 -4.29
N LEU A 51 0.55 -10.26 -4.20
CA LEU A 51 1.97 -10.17 -3.93
C LEU A 51 2.20 -9.61 -2.54
N HIS A 52 2.89 -10.39 -1.71
CA HIS A 52 3.35 -9.94 -0.40
C HIS A 52 4.70 -9.30 -0.61
N LEU A 53 4.79 -8.01 -0.29
CA LEU A 53 5.91 -7.17 -0.66
C LEU A 53 6.54 -6.54 0.58
N ASN A 54 7.87 -6.39 0.55
CA ASN A 54 8.55 -5.69 1.63
C ASN A 54 9.57 -4.70 1.07
N ASN A 55 9.80 -3.65 1.83
CA ASN A 55 10.87 -2.69 1.61
C ASN A 55 11.39 -2.34 3.00
N ASP A 56 12.37 -3.10 3.48
CA ASP A 56 12.90 -3.00 4.84
C ASP A 56 11.79 -3.19 5.87
N GLN A 57 11.26 -2.12 6.44
CA GLN A 57 10.25 -2.20 7.50
C GLN A 57 8.82 -2.08 7.00
N ILE A 58 8.65 -1.86 5.71
CA ILE A 58 7.32 -1.68 5.12
C ILE A 58 6.89 -2.99 4.49
N HIS A 59 5.72 -3.50 4.94
CA HIS A 59 5.12 -4.70 4.37
C HIS A 59 3.74 -4.35 3.82
N VAL A 60 3.50 -4.67 2.57
CA VAL A 60 2.20 -4.42 1.93
C VAL A 60 1.83 -5.61 1.06
N VAL A 61 0.54 -5.71 0.75
CA VAL A 61 0.03 -6.69 -0.20
C VAL A 61 -0.47 -5.93 -1.41
N GLY A 62 0.03 -6.31 -2.58
CA GLY A 62 -0.43 -5.76 -3.85
C GLY A 62 -1.30 -6.76 -4.60
N LEU A 63 -2.16 -6.26 -5.45
CA LEU A 63 -3.05 -7.05 -6.28
C LEU A 63 -2.71 -6.82 -7.73
N LEU A 64 -2.41 -7.91 -8.44
CA LEU A 64 -2.25 -7.88 -9.90
C LEU A 64 -3.44 -8.59 -10.51
N ASP A 65 -4.16 -7.90 -11.40
CA ASP A 65 -5.34 -8.45 -12.08
C ASP A 65 -4.91 -9.32 -13.26
N ALA A 66 -4.09 -10.31 -12.96
CA ALA A 66 -3.59 -11.27 -13.92
C ALA A 66 -2.95 -12.43 -13.17
N VAL A 67 -2.86 -13.58 -13.81
CA VAL A 67 -2.10 -14.72 -13.28
C VAL A 67 -0.69 -14.62 -13.81
N LYS A 68 0.27 -14.43 -12.92
CA LYS A 68 1.68 -14.32 -13.30
C LYS A 68 2.56 -14.93 -12.23
N ASN A 69 3.61 -15.62 -12.65
CA ASN A 69 4.59 -16.19 -11.75
C ASN A 69 5.68 -15.15 -11.45
N PHE A 70 6.06 -15.09 -10.20
CA PHE A 70 7.13 -14.23 -9.73
C PHE A 70 8.11 -15.04 -8.89
N ASP A 71 9.37 -14.65 -8.93
CA ASP A 71 10.38 -15.26 -8.08
C ASP A 71 10.44 -14.58 -6.71
N ILE A 72 10.54 -15.39 -5.67
CA ILE A 72 10.74 -14.86 -4.31
C ILE A 72 12.06 -14.10 -4.29
N GLY A 73 12.03 -12.89 -3.72
CA GLY A 73 13.19 -12.02 -3.68
C GLY A 73 13.34 -11.10 -4.88
N GLU A 74 12.52 -11.31 -5.91
CA GLU A 74 12.52 -10.43 -7.08
C GLU A 74 12.12 -9.01 -6.66
N THR A 75 12.79 -8.01 -7.23
CA THR A 75 12.47 -6.60 -6.98
C THR A 75 11.48 -6.11 -8.02
N VAL A 76 10.39 -5.53 -7.55
CA VAL A 76 9.38 -4.88 -8.39
C VAL A 76 9.19 -3.45 -7.91
N LYS A 77 8.68 -2.60 -8.78
CA LYS A 77 8.34 -1.23 -8.39
C LYS A 77 6.85 -1.13 -8.10
N VAL A 78 6.54 -0.40 -7.04
CA VAL A 78 5.21 -0.38 -6.46
C VAL A 78 4.74 1.05 -6.27
N SER A 79 3.55 1.33 -6.73
CA SER A 79 2.88 2.61 -6.53
C SER A 79 1.69 2.45 -5.60
N PHE A 80 1.40 3.49 -4.84
CA PHE A 80 0.29 3.51 -3.90
C PHE A 80 -0.73 4.56 -4.33
N ASP A 81 -2.00 4.17 -4.30
CA ASP A 81 -3.09 5.12 -4.49
C ASP A 81 -3.35 5.79 -3.14
N ILE A 82 -2.82 7.00 -2.97
CA ILE A 82 -2.89 7.72 -1.70
C ILE A 82 -4.32 8.05 -1.30
N GLU A 83 -5.25 8.09 -2.26
CA GLU A 83 -6.67 8.32 -1.96
C GLU A 83 -7.30 7.13 -1.24
N LYS A 84 -6.62 5.99 -1.21
CA LYS A 84 -7.08 4.77 -0.54
C LYS A 84 -6.37 4.51 0.79
N LEU A 85 -5.59 5.46 1.29
CA LEU A 85 -4.87 5.30 2.55
C LEU A 85 -5.79 5.50 3.76
N TYR A 86 -5.55 4.69 4.78
CA TYR A 86 -6.15 4.84 6.12
C TYR A 86 -5.06 5.36 7.06
N ALA A 87 -5.44 6.17 8.01
CA ALA A 87 -4.53 6.63 9.06
C ALA A 87 -5.03 6.19 10.43
N PHE A 88 -4.15 5.60 11.22
CA PHE A 88 -4.43 5.16 12.59
C PHE A 88 -3.51 5.94 13.53
N GLY A 89 -4.05 6.39 14.64
CA GLY A 89 -3.26 7.05 15.68
C GLY A 89 -2.34 6.07 16.40
N SER A 90 -1.51 6.60 17.30
CA SER A 90 -0.56 5.78 18.06
C SER A 90 -1.24 4.75 18.97
N ASP A 91 -2.52 4.95 19.28
CA ASP A 91 -3.36 4.03 20.07
C ASP A 91 -4.04 2.96 19.19
N GLY A 92 -3.81 2.99 17.89
CA GLY A 92 -4.41 2.05 16.95
C GLY A 92 -5.83 2.41 16.52
N ILE A 93 -6.37 3.55 16.96
CA ILE A 93 -7.71 3.99 16.59
C ILE A 93 -7.68 4.65 15.22
N LEU A 94 -8.65 4.30 14.37
CA LEU A 94 -8.78 4.90 13.04
C LEU A 94 -9.05 6.40 13.15
N MET A 95 -8.18 7.20 12.53
CA MET A 95 -8.27 8.65 12.52
C MET A 95 -8.81 9.19 11.20
N SER A 96 -8.55 8.51 10.10
CA SER A 96 -9.05 8.92 8.79
C SER A 96 -9.13 7.71 7.86
N SER A 97 -10.13 7.71 6.99
CA SER A 97 -10.30 6.67 5.98
C SER A 97 -10.62 7.29 4.64
N PRO A 98 -10.45 6.54 3.54
CA PRO A 98 -10.82 7.03 2.20
C PRO A 98 -12.28 7.46 2.08
N TYR A 99 -13.11 6.98 3.00
CA TYR A 99 -14.54 7.31 2.99
C TYR A 99 -14.90 8.49 3.88
N SER A 100 -13.93 9.03 4.63
CA SER A 100 -14.14 10.21 5.46
C SER A 100 -14.37 11.42 4.57
N GLY A 101 -15.41 12.18 4.85
CA GLY A 101 -15.70 13.40 4.09
C GLY A 101 -16.27 13.19 2.71
N THR A 102 -16.65 11.97 2.36
CA THR A 102 -17.30 11.68 1.07
C THR A 102 -18.82 11.88 1.15
N LYS A 103 -19.24 12.88 1.78
CA LYS A 103 -20.66 13.11 2.00
C LYS A 103 -21.21 14.19 1.14
#